data_a1b68ea45c307f0f678fe3f910f10697
#
_entry.id   a1b68ea45c307f0f678fe3f910f10697
#
_cell.length_a   1.000
_cell.length_b   1.000
_cell.length_c   1.000
_cell.angle_alpha   90.00
_cell.angle_beta   90.00
_cell.angle_gamma   90.00
#
_symmetry.space_group_name_H-M   'P 1'
#
loop_
_entity.id
_entity.type
_entity.pdbx_description
1 polymer ?
#
loop_
_entity_poly.entity_id
_entity_poly.type
_entity_poly.pdbx_seq_one_letter_code
_entity_poly.pdbx_strand_id
1 'polypeptide(L)'
;METNLLYLTGKIKFEPEDKTKKHINQASWKKIAMVMIDGEICDYYCWFIKKRYSLRLTKPLRGAHISFINDSLNDLTQNGEKSVEEALNAWETTKNKWDGKTIQIVVNLDPRTDGRTWWFNVPHNERELLQSIRTELGLGEPFFGMHMSIGYANEKNIEHSEYLHDLLRKGFIV
;
A
#
# COMPACT_ATOMS: atom_id res chain seq x y z
N MET A 1 -10.69 23.84 1.79
CA MET A 1 -9.30 23.34 1.77
C MET A 1 -9.10 22.68 0.42
N GLU A 2 -8.21 23.23 -0.42
CA GLU A 2 -7.84 22.53 -1.66
C GLU A 2 -7.19 21.21 -1.27
N THR A 3 -7.80 20.11 -1.68
CA THR A 3 -7.21 18.79 -1.50
C THR A 3 -6.07 18.65 -2.49
N ASN A 4 -4.86 18.47 -1.99
CA ASN A 4 -3.65 18.31 -2.78
C ASN A 4 -3.63 16.89 -3.35
N LEU A 5 -4.32 16.68 -4.49
CA LEU A 5 -4.52 15.37 -5.09
C LEU A 5 -3.54 15.12 -6.24
N LEU A 6 -2.98 13.93 -6.30
CA LEU A 6 -2.15 13.45 -7.40
C LEU A 6 -2.86 12.28 -8.09
N TYR A 7 -3.06 12.43 -9.39
CA TYR A 7 -3.63 11.40 -10.27
C TYR A 7 -2.49 10.57 -10.86
N LEU A 8 -2.54 9.29 -10.64
CA LEU A 8 -1.52 8.33 -11.06
C LEU A 8 -2.12 7.26 -11.96
N THR A 9 -1.33 6.78 -12.88
CA THR A 9 -1.65 5.56 -13.64
C THR A 9 -0.94 4.38 -13.00
N GLY A 10 -1.67 3.32 -12.72
CA GLY A 10 -1.11 2.11 -12.15
C GLY A 10 -1.64 0.86 -12.83
N LYS A 11 -0.94 -0.25 -12.65
CA LYS A 11 -1.31 -1.55 -13.18
C LYS A 11 -1.65 -2.49 -12.04
N ILE A 12 -2.85 -3.07 -12.07
CA ILE A 12 -3.25 -4.08 -11.09
C ILE A 12 -2.39 -5.32 -11.26
N LYS A 13 -1.85 -5.82 -10.16
CA LYS A 13 -1.04 -7.03 -10.13
C LYS A 13 -1.47 -7.92 -8.97
N PHE A 14 -1.90 -9.13 -9.31
CA PHE A 14 -2.16 -10.20 -8.37
C PHE A 14 -0.89 -11.03 -8.18
N GLU A 15 -0.64 -11.46 -6.94
CA GLU A 15 0.50 -12.31 -6.58
C GLU A 15 1.82 -11.81 -7.20
N PRO A 16 2.22 -10.53 -6.93
CA PRO A 16 3.43 -9.97 -7.50
C PRO A 16 4.64 -10.79 -7.09
N GLU A 17 5.54 -11.05 -8.04
CA GLU A 17 6.76 -11.81 -7.77
C GLU A 17 7.60 -11.14 -6.69
N ASP A 18 7.92 -11.89 -5.64
CA ASP A 18 8.83 -11.46 -4.60
C ASP A 18 10.24 -11.95 -4.87
N LYS A 19 11.12 -11.00 -5.16
CA LYS A 19 12.53 -11.29 -5.40
C LYS A 19 13.34 -11.45 -4.10
N THR A 20 12.71 -11.36 -2.93
CA THR A 20 13.41 -11.40 -1.63
C THR A 20 12.93 -12.55 -0.77
N LYS A 21 13.85 -13.28 -0.13
CA LYS A 21 13.57 -14.37 0.80
C LYS A 21 12.58 -14.01 1.93
N LYS A 22 12.55 -12.75 2.34
CA LYS A 22 11.66 -12.27 3.41
C LYS A 22 10.18 -12.36 3.02
N HIS A 23 9.86 -12.14 1.75
CA HIS A 23 8.49 -12.18 1.26
C HIS A 23 8.07 -13.58 0.78
N ILE A 24 9.00 -14.38 0.28
CA ILE A 24 8.75 -15.77 -0.13
C ILE A 24 8.15 -16.58 1.02
N ASN A 25 8.66 -16.41 2.24
CA ASN A 25 8.15 -17.13 3.42
C ASN A 25 6.79 -16.62 3.93
N GLN A 26 6.38 -15.42 3.54
CA GLN A 26 5.07 -14.87 3.90
C GLN A 26 3.99 -15.16 2.85
N ALA A 27 4.38 -15.49 1.63
CA ALA A 27 3.47 -15.63 0.48
C ALA A 27 2.61 -16.91 0.51
N SER A 28 3.02 -17.96 1.25
CA SER A 28 2.32 -19.25 1.17
C SER A 28 0.91 -19.25 1.81
N TRP A 29 0.61 -18.30 2.68
CA TRP A 29 -0.67 -18.22 3.41
C TRP A 29 -1.41 -16.91 3.22
N LYS A 30 -0.80 -15.91 2.55
CA LYS A 30 -1.42 -14.63 2.23
C LYS A 30 -1.71 -14.51 0.75
N LYS A 31 -2.87 -13.95 0.46
CA LYS A 31 -3.26 -13.51 -0.89
C LYS A 31 -3.01 -12.01 -1.02
N ILE A 32 -2.27 -11.63 -2.05
CA ILE A 32 -1.80 -10.26 -2.25
C ILE A 32 -2.21 -9.76 -3.62
N ALA A 33 -2.83 -8.57 -3.65
CA ALA A 33 -3.02 -7.81 -4.87
C ALA A 33 -2.72 -6.33 -4.62
N MET A 34 -2.13 -5.68 -5.60
CA MET A 34 -1.72 -4.29 -5.51
C MET A 34 -1.82 -3.57 -6.85
N VAL A 35 -1.87 -2.25 -6.77
CA VAL A 35 -1.69 -1.38 -7.93
C VAL A 35 -0.22 -1.01 -7.98
N MET A 36 0.48 -1.45 -9.02
CA MET A 36 1.86 -1.08 -9.28
C MET A 36 1.91 0.27 -9.99
N ILE A 37 2.68 1.20 -9.46
CA ILE A 37 2.84 2.56 -9.96
C ILE A 37 4.27 2.74 -10.43
N ASP A 38 4.52 3.73 -11.29
CA ASP A 38 5.89 4.03 -11.72
C ASP A 38 6.80 4.29 -10.51
N GLY A 39 7.95 3.61 -10.50
CA GLY A 39 8.87 3.60 -9.36
C GLY A 39 9.55 4.93 -9.09
N GLU A 40 9.67 5.81 -10.08
CA GLU A 40 10.32 7.13 -9.95
C GLU A 40 9.62 8.03 -8.93
N ILE A 41 8.34 7.85 -8.70
CA ILE A 41 7.60 8.62 -7.70
C ILE A 41 8.15 8.43 -6.28
N CYS A 42 8.55 7.21 -5.92
CA CYS A 42 9.20 6.95 -4.63
C CYS A 42 10.56 7.64 -4.53
N ASP A 43 11.34 7.67 -5.62
CA ASP A 43 12.64 8.35 -5.67
C ASP A 43 12.48 9.85 -5.43
N TYR A 44 11.52 10.46 -6.11
CA TYR A 44 11.22 11.88 -5.94
C TYR A 44 10.83 12.21 -4.49
N TYR A 45 9.89 11.47 -3.91
CA TYR A 45 9.43 11.79 -2.55
C TYR A 45 10.41 11.41 -1.46
N CYS A 46 11.22 10.37 -1.62
CA CYS A 46 12.34 10.10 -0.73
C CYS A 46 13.37 11.25 -0.75
N TRP A 47 13.66 11.80 -1.93
CA TRP A 47 14.50 12.98 -2.08
C TRP A 47 13.88 14.21 -1.41
N PHE A 48 12.58 14.47 -1.67
CA PHE A 48 11.85 15.59 -1.09
C PHE A 48 11.86 15.53 0.46
N ILE A 49 11.54 14.38 1.04
CA ILE A 49 11.53 14.18 2.49
C ILE A 49 12.93 14.37 3.06
N LYS A 50 13.97 13.86 2.38
CA LYS A 50 15.35 14.10 2.77
C LYS A 50 15.70 15.58 2.78
N LYS A 51 15.27 16.35 1.78
CA LYS A 51 15.56 17.79 1.70
C LYS A 51 14.79 18.60 2.71
N ARG A 52 13.51 18.27 2.93
CA ARG A 52 12.62 19.03 3.80
C ARG A 52 12.80 18.69 5.28
N TYR A 53 13.07 17.43 5.61
CA TYR A 53 13.05 16.92 6.98
C TYR A 53 14.41 16.35 7.42
N SER A 54 15.43 16.44 6.59
CA SER A 54 16.76 15.84 6.83
C SER A 54 16.72 14.33 7.13
N LEU A 55 15.65 13.66 6.72
CA LEU A 55 15.39 12.25 6.97
C LEU A 55 15.62 11.40 5.71
N ARG A 56 16.52 10.42 5.80
CA ARG A 56 16.75 9.48 4.70
C ARG A 56 15.78 8.30 4.82
N LEU A 57 15.00 8.08 3.77
CA LEU A 57 14.11 6.93 3.65
C LEU A 57 14.72 5.83 2.76
N THR A 58 14.44 4.58 3.11
CA THR A 58 14.65 3.42 2.24
C THR A 58 13.36 3.16 1.46
N LYS A 59 13.47 3.02 0.15
CA LYS A 59 12.31 2.76 -0.72
C LYS A 59 11.65 1.42 -0.39
N PRO A 60 10.33 1.28 -0.67
CA PRO A 60 9.66 -0.01 -0.60
C PRO A 60 10.32 -1.01 -1.56
N LEU A 61 10.46 -2.27 -1.13
CA LEU A 61 11.11 -3.31 -1.91
C LEU A 61 10.45 -3.58 -3.27
N ARG A 62 9.12 -3.40 -3.34
CA ARG A 62 8.33 -3.55 -4.56
C ARG A 62 8.21 -2.27 -5.38
N GLY A 63 8.90 -1.19 -5.00
CA GLY A 63 8.71 0.13 -5.59
C GLY A 63 7.40 0.77 -5.18
N ALA A 64 6.93 1.77 -5.95
CA ALA A 64 5.68 2.45 -5.69
C ALA A 64 4.50 1.53 -5.96
N HIS A 65 3.68 1.30 -4.93
CA HIS A 65 2.49 0.46 -5.04
C HIS A 65 1.46 0.81 -3.97
N ILE A 66 0.21 0.48 -4.27
CA ILE A 66 -0.90 0.53 -3.32
C ILE A 66 -1.38 -0.89 -3.09
N SER A 67 -1.13 -1.45 -1.92
CA SER A 67 -1.69 -2.75 -1.54
C SER A 67 -3.16 -2.59 -1.20
N PHE A 68 -4.04 -3.28 -1.91
CA PHE A 68 -5.47 -3.28 -1.63
C PHE A 68 -6.00 -4.65 -1.19
N ILE A 69 -5.25 -5.73 -1.42
CA ILE A 69 -5.47 -7.04 -0.83
C ILE A 69 -4.14 -7.50 -0.20
N ASN A 70 -4.18 -7.86 1.08
CA ASN A 70 -3.09 -8.47 1.83
C ASN A 70 -3.72 -9.30 2.96
N ASP A 71 -4.59 -10.20 2.55
CA ASP A 71 -5.50 -10.93 3.42
C ASP A 71 -5.10 -12.41 3.46
N SER A 72 -5.41 -13.09 4.55
CA SER A 72 -5.13 -14.52 4.69
C SER A 72 -6.14 -15.37 3.93
N LEU A 73 -5.83 -16.65 3.74
CA LEU A 73 -6.79 -17.60 3.20
C LEU A 73 -8.02 -17.72 4.12
N ASN A 74 -7.82 -17.58 5.43
CA ASN A 74 -8.92 -17.59 6.40
C ASN A 74 -9.89 -16.41 6.21
N ASP A 75 -9.38 -15.23 5.85
CA ASP A 75 -10.22 -14.07 5.52
C ASP A 75 -11.03 -14.33 4.23
N LEU A 76 -10.40 -14.95 3.22
CA LEU A 76 -11.08 -15.30 1.97
C LEU A 76 -12.16 -16.38 2.17
N THR A 77 -11.98 -17.30 3.09
CA THR A 77 -13.01 -18.28 3.46
C THR A 77 -14.07 -17.69 4.39
N GLN A 78 -13.98 -16.40 4.70
CA GLN A 78 -14.90 -15.75 5.65
C GLN A 78 -14.96 -16.49 7.00
N ASN A 79 -13.79 -16.80 7.56
CA ASN A 79 -13.63 -17.55 8.81
C ASN A 79 -14.29 -18.94 8.78
N GLY A 80 -14.31 -19.59 7.63
CA GLY A 80 -14.82 -20.94 7.45
C GLY A 80 -16.27 -21.03 6.95
N GLU A 81 -16.90 -19.91 6.61
CA GLU A 81 -18.24 -19.90 5.97
C GLU A 81 -18.19 -20.45 4.54
N LYS A 82 -17.05 -20.29 3.85
CA LYS A 82 -16.78 -20.86 2.53
C LYS A 82 -15.72 -21.93 2.60
N SER A 83 -15.80 -22.91 1.71
CA SER A 83 -14.73 -23.88 1.55
C SER A 83 -13.48 -23.21 0.98
N VAL A 84 -12.32 -23.81 1.22
CA VAL A 84 -11.04 -23.37 0.63
C VAL A 84 -11.09 -23.38 -0.91
N GLU A 85 -11.74 -24.39 -1.47
CA GLU A 85 -11.91 -24.52 -2.91
C GLU A 85 -12.72 -23.35 -3.52
N GLU A 86 -13.86 -23.00 -2.91
CA GLU A 86 -14.68 -21.85 -3.31
C GLU A 86 -13.90 -20.54 -3.22
N ALA A 87 -13.14 -20.34 -2.15
CA ALA A 87 -12.33 -19.14 -1.96
C ALA A 87 -11.21 -19.03 -3.01
N LEU A 88 -10.53 -20.14 -3.32
CA LEU A 88 -9.49 -20.18 -4.36
C LEU A 88 -10.06 -20.00 -5.77
N ASN A 89 -11.22 -20.58 -6.07
CA ASN A 89 -11.90 -20.37 -7.36
C ASN A 89 -12.33 -18.91 -7.54
N ALA A 90 -12.87 -18.28 -6.49
CA ALA A 90 -13.20 -16.85 -6.51
C ALA A 90 -11.94 -16.00 -6.73
N TRP A 91 -10.83 -16.34 -6.07
CA TRP A 91 -9.54 -15.66 -6.25
C TRP A 91 -9.06 -15.74 -7.70
N GLU A 92 -9.00 -16.93 -8.29
CA GLU A 92 -8.54 -17.10 -9.67
C GLU A 92 -9.48 -16.40 -10.69
N THR A 93 -10.78 -16.44 -10.46
CA THR A 93 -11.76 -15.72 -11.29
C THR A 93 -11.51 -14.21 -11.23
N THR A 94 -11.35 -13.65 -10.05
CA THR A 94 -11.10 -12.21 -9.84
C THR A 94 -9.74 -11.82 -10.41
N LYS A 95 -8.71 -12.62 -10.18
CA LYS A 95 -7.38 -12.44 -10.76
C LYS A 95 -7.44 -12.41 -12.30
N ASN A 96 -8.08 -13.39 -12.94
CA ASN A 96 -8.21 -13.44 -14.40
C ASN A 96 -8.95 -12.22 -14.96
N LYS A 97 -9.88 -11.66 -14.19
CA LYS A 97 -10.63 -10.46 -14.58
C LYS A 97 -9.81 -9.19 -14.47
N TRP A 98 -8.95 -9.06 -13.46
CA TRP A 98 -8.33 -7.79 -13.08
C TRP A 98 -6.81 -7.72 -13.23
N ASP A 99 -6.07 -8.84 -13.20
CA ASP A 99 -4.61 -8.81 -13.32
C ASP A 99 -4.17 -8.19 -14.64
N GLY A 100 -3.18 -7.32 -14.56
CA GLY A 100 -2.63 -6.62 -15.70
C GLY A 100 -3.44 -5.42 -16.20
N LYS A 101 -4.65 -5.14 -15.68
CA LYS A 101 -5.43 -3.96 -16.08
C LYS A 101 -4.76 -2.68 -15.59
N THR A 102 -4.74 -1.69 -16.48
CA THR A 102 -4.30 -0.32 -16.15
C THR A 102 -5.49 0.47 -15.62
N ILE A 103 -5.28 1.17 -14.51
CA ILE A 103 -6.28 2.02 -13.87
C ILE A 103 -5.69 3.39 -13.53
N GLN A 104 -6.56 4.37 -13.34
CA GLN A 104 -6.19 5.60 -12.66
C GLN A 104 -6.47 5.46 -11.16
N ILE A 105 -5.58 6.00 -10.35
CA ILE A 105 -5.70 6.03 -8.90
C ILE A 105 -5.29 7.41 -8.39
N VAL A 106 -5.93 7.86 -7.32
CA VAL A 106 -5.67 9.18 -6.73
C VAL A 106 -5.07 9.00 -5.35
N VAL A 107 -4.03 9.78 -5.06
CA VAL A 107 -3.47 9.86 -3.71
C VAL A 107 -3.47 11.30 -3.21
N ASN A 108 -3.61 11.47 -1.90
CA ASN A 108 -3.44 12.76 -1.26
C ASN A 108 -1.95 13.01 -1.01
N LEU A 109 -1.42 14.10 -1.54
CA LEU A 109 0.00 14.46 -1.43
C LEU A 109 0.43 14.96 -0.05
N ASP A 110 -0.48 15.04 0.92
CA ASP A 110 -0.09 15.31 2.30
C ASP A 110 0.49 14.04 2.92
N PRO A 111 1.82 13.94 3.07
CA PRO A 111 2.44 12.72 3.54
C PRO A 111 2.05 12.45 4.99
N ARG A 112 1.75 11.19 5.26
CA ARG A 112 1.51 10.69 6.61
C ARG A 112 2.68 9.84 7.06
N THR A 113 2.87 9.77 8.37
CA THR A 113 3.93 8.95 8.95
C THR A 113 3.59 8.56 10.37
N ASP A 114 4.03 7.37 10.75
CA ASP A 114 4.08 6.87 12.13
C ASP A 114 5.47 7.07 12.77
N GLY A 115 6.33 7.89 12.14
CA GLY A 115 7.72 8.08 12.51
C GLY A 115 8.68 7.12 11.80
N ARG A 116 8.23 5.97 11.36
CA ARG A 116 9.02 4.95 10.68
C ARG A 116 8.64 4.79 9.21
N THR A 117 7.35 4.67 8.93
CA THR A 117 6.79 4.54 7.58
C THR A 117 6.26 5.88 7.10
N TRP A 118 6.48 6.20 5.83
CA TRP A 118 5.93 7.37 5.18
C TRP A 118 5.06 6.94 4.02
N TRP A 119 3.86 7.51 3.92
CA TRP A 119 2.88 7.11 2.90
C TRP A 119 1.95 8.25 2.49
N PHE A 120 1.31 8.08 1.34
CA PHE A 120 0.18 8.87 0.88
C PHE A 120 -1.10 8.07 0.97
N ASN A 121 -2.14 8.64 1.54
CA ASN A 121 -3.45 8.00 1.59
C ASN A 121 -4.16 8.06 0.24
N VAL A 122 -4.86 6.99 -0.13
CA VAL A 122 -5.90 7.04 -1.15
C VAL A 122 -7.16 7.62 -0.50
N PRO A 123 -7.74 8.74 -1.01
CA PRO A 123 -8.97 9.30 -0.47
C PRO A 123 -10.12 8.29 -0.49
N HIS A 124 -11.02 8.35 0.46
CA HIS A 124 -12.08 7.35 0.61
C HIS A 124 -12.99 7.26 -0.65
N ASN A 125 -13.35 8.41 -1.23
CA ASN A 125 -14.15 8.50 -2.46
C ASN A 125 -13.42 8.00 -3.73
N GLU A 126 -12.11 7.76 -3.68
CA GLU A 126 -11.30 7.28 -4.79
C GLU A 126 -10.98 5.77 -4.69
N ARG A 127 -11.53 5.08 -3.68
CA ARG A 127 -11.26 3.65 -3.41
C ARG A 127 -12.29 2.71 -4.03
N GLU A 128 -13.38 3.22 -4.59
CA GLU A 128 -14.55 2.43 -5.01
C GLU A 128 -14.18 1.22 -5.88
N LEU A 129 -13.34 1.42 -6.89
CA LEU A 129 -12.91 0.33 -7.77
C LEU A 129 -12.16 -0.76 -6.99
N LEU A 130 -11.17 -0.38 -6.18
CA LEU A 130 -10.37 -1.34 -5.43
C LEU A 130 -11.21 -2.04 -4.35
N GLN A 131 -12.15 -1.32 -3.74
CA GLN A 131 -13.08 -1.89 -2.78
C GLN A 131 -14.08 -2.84 -3.46
N SER A 132 -14.53 -2.55 -4.68
CA SER A 132 -15.40 -3.48 -5.43
C SER A 132 -14.68 -4.80 -5.73
N ILE A 133 -13.38 -4.76 -6.06
CA ILE A 133 -12.58 -5.98 -6.27
C ILE A 133 -12.46 -6.79 -4.97
N ARG A 134 -12.27 -6.13 -3.83
CA ARG A 134 -12.27 -6.80 -2.52
C ARG A 134 -13.63 -7.45 -2.22
N THR A 135 -14.70 -6.75 -2.52
CA THR A 135 -16.09 -7.24 -2.33
C THR A 135 -16.39 -8.47 -3.19
N GLU A 136 -15.86 -8.57 -4.42
CA GLU A 136 -15.96 -9.78 -5.25
C GLU A 136 -15.38 -11.01 -4.55
N LEU A 137 -14.41 -10.83 -3.66
CA LEU A 137 -13.79 -11.87 -2.85
C LEU A 137 -14.43 -12.07 -1.46
N GLY A 138 -15.45 -11.26 -1.15
CA GLY A 138 -16.09 -11.26 0.18
C GLY A 138 -15.26 -10.57 1.26
N LEU A 139 -14.26 -9.77 0.87
CA LEU A 139 -13.39 -9.04 1.79
C LEU A 139 -13.98 -7.66 2.13
N GLY A 140 -13.90 -7.27 3.40
CA GLY A 140 -14.23 -5.93 3.87
C GLY A 140 -13.14 -4.89 3.57
N GLU A 141 -13.20 -3.74 4.24
CA GLU A 141 -12.16 -2.73 4.20
C GLU A 141 -10.80 -3.30 4.67
N PRO A 142 -9.68 -2.92 4.04
CA PRO A 142 -8.35 -3.37 4.48
C PRO A 142 -8.00 -2.74 5.84
N PHE A 143 -7.39 -3.52 6.73
CA PHE A 143 -7.07 -3.11 8.11
C PHE A 143 -6.27 -1.79 8.18
N PHE A 144 -5.26 -1.61 7.34
CA PHE A 144 -4.44 -0.39 7.30
C PHE A 144 -4.96 0.69 6.32
N GLY A 145 -6.14 0.50 5.76
CA GLY A 145 -6.62 1.34 4.67
C GLY A 145 -5.79 1.18 3.38
N MET A 146 -6.15 1.94 2.35
CA MET A 146 -5.42 1.94 1.08
C MET A 146 -4.48 3.13 1.04
N HIS A 147 -3.20 2.86 0.85
CA HIS A 147 -2.16 3.88 0.83
C HIS A 147 -0.99 3.48 -0.07
N MET A 148 -0.26 4.46 -0.56
CA MET A 148 0.99 4.29 -1.28
C MET A 148 2.16 4.56 -0.34
N SER A 149 2.94 3.54 -0.01
CA SER A 149 4.16 3.70 0.76
C SER A 149 5.22 4.47 -0.02
N ILE A 150 5.79 5.51 0.59
CA ILE A 150 6.89 6.30 0.04
C ILE A 150 8.22 5.65 0.41
N GLY A 151 8.38 5.29 1.67
CA GLY A 151 9.60 4.70 2.19
C GLY A 151 9.59 4.50 3.69
N TYR A 152 10.70 3.96 4.18
CA TYR A 152 10.88 3.60 5.58
C TYR A 152 12.13 4.26 6.15
N ALA A 153 12.00 4.93 7.30
CA ALA A 153 13.12 5.41 8.08
C ALA A 153 13.70 4.25 8.92
N ASN A 154 15.02 4.17 9.03
CA ASN A 154 15.63 3.29 10.01
C ASN A 154 15.78 4.01 11.37
N GLU A 155 15.93 3.25 12.45
CA GLU A 155 15.99 3.79 13.81
C GLU A 155 17.11 4.84 14.00
N LYS A 156 18.28 4.62 13.40
CA LYS A 156 19.41 5.57 13.44
C LYS A 156 19.10 6.91 12.77
N ASN A 157 18.24 6.91 11.75
CA ASN A 157 17.84 8.14 11.06
C ASN A 157 16.76 8.90 11.83
N ILE A 158 15.97 8.22 12.66
CA ILE A 158 14.89 8.82 13.47
C ILE A 158 15.48 9.60 14.64
N GLU A 159 16.49 9.03 15.34
CA GLU A 159 17.11 9.65 16.51
C GLU A 159 17.81 10.98 16.22
N HIS A 160 18.23 11.22 14.98
CA HIS A 160 18.96 12.42 14.56
C HIS A 160 18.08 13.51 13.96
N SER A 161 16.77 13.33 13.92
CA SER A 161 15.84 14.29 13.32
C SER A 161 15.11 15.07 14.42
N GLU A 162 15.70 16.18 14.90
CA GLU A 162 15.01 17.13 15.79
C GLU A 162 13.67 17.59 15.23
N TYR A 163 13.57 17.66 13.89
CA TYR A 163 12.35 18.02 13.19
C TYR A 163 11.27 16.95 13.29
N LEU A 164 11.64 15.67 13.30
CA LEU A 164 10.68 14.58 13.47
C LEU A 164 10.04 14.65 14.86
N HIS A 165 10.83 14.95 15.90
CA HIS A 165 10.35 15.18 17.26
C HIS A 165 9.42 16.40 17.36
N ASP A 166 9.64 17.42 16.54
CA ASP A 166 8.76 18.58 16.48
C ASP A 166 7.44 18.28 15.79
N LEU A 167 7.45 17.49 14.72
CA LEU A 167 6.25 17.00 14.04
C LEU A 167 5.42 16.05 14.94
N LEU A 168 6.08 15.16 15.69
CA LEU A 168 5.44 14.30 16.70
C LEU A 168 4.75 15.15 17.77
N ARG A 169 5.45 16.16 18.29
CA ARG A 169 4.88 17.08 19.29
C ARG A 169 3.71 17.91 18.76
N LYS A 170 3.71 18.28 17.49
CA LYS A 170 2.65 19.08 16.85
C LYS A 170 1.47 18.25 16.33
N GLY A 171 1.48 16.93 16.52
CA GLY A 171 0.39 16.06 16.10
C GLY A 171 0.26 15.88 14.58
N PHE A 172 1.30 16.23 13.80
CA PHE A 172 1.34 15.96 12.35
C PHE A 172 1.70 14.52 12.02
N ILE A 173 2.10 13.76 13.04
CA ILE A 173 2.49 12.35 12.97
C ILE A 173 1.61 11.60 13.98
N VAL A 174 0.98 10.51 13.53
CA VAL A 174 0.18 9.61 14.35
C VAL A 174 0.95 8.32 14.54
#